data_48fb852382cd08308bb78d0c4be05f48
#
_entry.id   48fb852382cd08308bb78d0c4be05f48
#
_cell.length_a   1.000
_cell.length_b   1.000
_cell.length_c   1.000
_cell.angle_alpha   90.00
_cell.angle_beta   90.00
_cell.angle_gamma   90.00
#
_symmetry.space_group_name_H-M   'P 1'
#
loop_
_entity.id
_entity.type
_entity.pdbx_description
1 polymer ?
#
loop_
_entity_poly.entity_id
_entity_poly.type
_entity_poly.pdbx_seq_one_letter_code
_entity_poly.pdbx_strand_id
1 'polypeptide(L)'
;MSQTVLNKIIEGKIVAIVRGIPSTKILWLAAALEKGGVNCIEVTFDQSSEEKARDTLAAIRTIKEGLGDKVCVGAGTVMTVEQVRQAAEAGAEYMISPNVDEAVIRAT
;
A
#
# COMPACT_ATOMS: atom_id res chain seq x y z
N MET A 1 -1.57 -10.25 -7.37
CA MET A 1 -2.60 -10.11 -6.31
C MET A 1 -3.29 -11.45 -6.12
N SER A 2 -3.36 -11.94 -4.91
CA SER A 2 -4.04 -13.21 -4.62
C SER A 2 -5.56 -13.04 -4.63
N GLN A 3 -6.28 -14.16 -4.80
CA GLN A 3 -7.74 -14.16 -4.72
C GLN A 3 -8.23 -13.72 -3.33
N THR A 4 -7.51 -14.12 -2.27
CA THR A 4 -7.84 -13.71 -0.90
C THR A 4 -7.76 -12.19 -0.72
N VAL A 5 -6.72 -11.56 -1.27
CA VAL A 5 -6.56 -10.11 -1.23
C VAL A 5 -7.66 -9.42 -2.03
N LEU A 6 -7.96 -9.92 -3.23
CA LEU A 6 -9.04 -9.39 -4.05
C LEU A 6 -10.37 -9.44 -3.31
N ASN A 7 -10.65 -10.55 -2.62
CA ASN A 7 -11.88 -10.70 -1.83
C ASN A 7 -11.93 -9.68 -0.69
N LYS A 8 -10.81 -9.42 -0.01
CA LYS A 8 -10.75 -8.38 1.04
C LYS A 8 -11.13 -7.01 0.48
N ILE A 9 -10.63 -6.66 -0.70
CA ILE A 9 -10.94 -5.40 -1.36
C ILE A 9 -12.42 -5.32 -1.72
N ILE A 10 -12.97 -6.38 -2.30
CA ILE A 10 -14.39 -6.44 -2.70
C ILE A 10 -15.29 -6.35 -1.47
N GLU A 11 -15.00 -7.10 -0.42
CA GLU A 11 -15.79 -7.09 0.81
C GLU A 11 -15.72 -5.74 1.53
N GLY A 12 -14.55 -5.13 1.55
CA GLY A 12 -14.36 -3.80 2.16
C GLY A 12 -15.03 -2.68 1.41
N LYS A 13 -15.16 -2.81 0.09
CA LYS A 13 -15.82 -1.86 -0.83
C LYS A 13 -15.14 -0.49 -0.96
N ILE A 14 -14.33 -0.10 -0.01
CA ILE A 14 -13.64 1.18 0.02
C ILE A 14 -12.15 0.94 0.20
N VAL A 15 -11.34 1.60 -0.63
CA VAL A 15 -9.89 1.65 -0.47
C VAL A 15 -9.52 3.11 -0.19
N ALA A 16 -8.95 3.38 0.97
CA ALA A 16 -8.46 4.70 1.29
C ALA A 16 -7.08 4.87 0.68
N ILE A 17 -6.90 5.92 -0.11
CA ILE A 17 -5.61 6.24 -0.73
C ILE A 17 -4.93 7.32 0.10
N VAL A 18 -3.72 7.03 0.58
CA VAL A 18 -2.94 7.93 1.41
C VAL A 18 -1.73 8.41 0.62
N ARG A 19 -1.62 9.71 0.46
CA ARG A 19 -0.54 10.37 -0.26
C ARG A 19 0.03 11.50 0.57
N GLY A 20 1.37 11.53 0.69
CA GLY A 20 2.04 12.66 1.35
C GLY A 20 1.97 12.67 2.88
N ILE A 21 1.57 11.58 3.51
CA ILE A 21 1.56 11.46 4.96
C ILE A 21 2.87 10.82 5.41
N PRO A 22 3.64 11.48 6.30
CA PRO A 22 4.90 10.92 6.80
C PRO A 22 4.70 9.57 7.49
N SER A 23 5.67 8.68 7.34
CA SER A 23 5.65 7.36 7.99
C SER A 23 5.52 7.45 9.51
N THR A 24 5.98 8.55 10.10
CA THR A 24 5.87 8.78 11.55
C THR A 24 4.43 9.01 12.02
N LYS A 25 3.52 9.36 11.12
CA LYS A 25 2.11 9.64 11.44
C LYS A 25 1.15 8.63 10.84
N ILE A 26 1.63 7.76 9.97
CA ILE A 26 0.76 6.89 9.17
C ILE A 26 0.03 5.86 10.02
N LEU A 27 0.65 5.33 11.07
CA LEU A 27 0.01 4.32 11.91
C LEU A 27 -1.22 4.88 12.63
N TRP A 28 -1.11 6.11 13.14
CA TRP A 28 -2.23 6.80 13.77
C TRP A 28 -3.41 6.98 12.80
N LEU A 29 -3.10 7.42 11.57
CA LEU A 29 -4.13 7.60 10.54
C LEU A 29 -4.76 6.25 10.16
N ALA A 30 -3.95 5.23 9.92
CA ALA A 30 -4.43 3.91 9.55
C ALA A 30 -5.30 3.29 10.63
N ALA A 31 -4.91 3.44 11.89
CA ALA A 31 -5.70 2.97 13.03
C ALA A 31 -7.06 3.68 13.11
N ALA A 32 -7.09 4.99 12.84
CA ALA A 32 -8.33 5.75 12.83
C ALA A 32 -9.26 5.30 11.69
N LEU A 33 -8.70 5.03 10.50
CA LEU A 33 -9.47 4.52 9.36
C LEU A 33 -10.04 3.13 9.66
N GLU A 34 -9.25 2.25 10.25
CA GLU A 34 -9.69 0.90 10.61
C GLU A 34 -10.84 0.94 11.62
N LYS A 35 -10.75 1.78 12.64
CA LYS A 35 -11.84 1.98 13.60
C LYS A 35 -13.11 2.50 12.97
N GLY A 36 -12.98 3.29 11.90
CA GLY A 36 -14.10 3.81 11.14
C GLY A 36 -14.68 2.83 10.12
N GLY A 37 -14.12 1.63 10.02
CA GLY A 37 -14.61 0.59 9.11
C GLY A 37 -13.89 0.51 7.78
N VAL A 38 -12.83 1.30 7.56
CA VAL A 38 -12.01 1.24 6.34
C VAL A 38 -10.81 0.36 6.62
N ASN A 39 -10.76 -0.81 5.99
CA ASN A 39 -9.71 -1.79 6.24
C ASN A 39 -8.84 -2.12 5.03
N CYS A 40 -9.02 -1.43 3.91
CA CYS A 40 -8.10 -1.49 2.78
C CYS A 40 -7.46 -0.12 2.62
N ILE A 41 -6.14 -0.06 2.75
CA ILE A 41 -5.39 1.20 2.72
C ILE A 41 -4.28 1.09 1.69
N GLU A 42 -4.22 2.05 0.78
CA GLU A 42 -3.18 2.14 -0.23
C GLU A 42 -2.25 3.30 0.11
N VAL A 43 -0.96 3.02 0.25
CA VAL A 43 0.05 4.06 0.43
C VAL A 43 0.74 4.28 -0.91
N THR A 44 0.72 5.51 -1.38
CA THR A 44 1.11 5.85 -2.73
C THR A 44 2.56 6.31 -2.81
N PHE A 45 3.32 5.74 -3.75
CA PHE A 45 4.68 6.20 -4.05
C PHE A 45 4.65 7.62 -4.61
N ASP A 46 5.62 8.41 -4.18
CA ASP A 46 5.93 9.70 -4.79
C ASP A 46 7.19 9.50 -5.64
N GLN A 47 7.06 9.67 -6.95
CA GLN A 47 8.16 9.43 -7.89
C GLN A 47 9.19 10.56 -7.93
N SER A 48 8.97 11.63 -7.16
CA SER A 48 9.82 12.82 -7.22
C SER A 48 11.18 12.66 -6.53
N SER A 49 11.32 11.69 -5.62
CA SER A 49 12.61 11.45 -4.95
C SER A 49 12.69 10.05 -4.36
N GLU A 50 13.94 9.55 -4.22
CA GLU A 50 14.19 8.27 -3.55
C GLU A 50 13.86 8.33 -2.06
N GLU A 51 14.07 9.47 -1.43
CA GLU A 51 13.75 9.67 -0.02
C GLU A 51 12.27 9.48 0.24
N LYS A 52 11.42 10.06 -0.60
CA LYS A 52 9.96 9.89 -0.48
C LYS A 52 9.53 8.45 -0.77
N ALA A 53 10.17 7.79 -1.71
CA ALA A 53 9.91 6.38 -1.97
C ALA A 53 10.27 5.51 -0.75
N ARG A 54 11.40 5.77 -0.11
CA ARG A 54 11.78 5.07 1.12
C ARG A 54 10.78 5.33 2.25
N ASP A 55 10.28 6.55 2.37
CA ASP A 55 9.28 6.87 3.39
C ASP A 55 7.96 6.13 3.12
N THR A 56 7.56 5.98 1.87
CA THR A 56 6.40 5.17 1.49
C THR A 56 6.57 3.71 1.92
N LEU A 57 7.75 3.14 1.69
CA LEU A 57 8.04 1.77 2.11
C LEU A 57 8.02 1.64 3.65
N ALA A 58 8.58 2.62 4.35
CA ALA A 58 8.53 2.67 5.80
C ALA A 58 7.09 2.76 6.32
N ALA A 59 6.24 3.55 5.65
CA ALA A 59 4.82 3.67 5.99
C ALA A 59 4.09 2.33 5.83
N ILE A 60 4.30 1.64 4.71
CA ILE A 60 3.70 0.33 4.47
C ILE A 60 4.11 -0.66 5.56
N ARG A 61 5.39 -0.71 5.88
CA ARG A 61 5.92 -1.60 6.92
C ARG A 61 5.32 -1.28 8.28
N THR A 62 5.22 -0.01 8.61
CA THR A 62 4.66 0.45 9.87
C THR A 62 3.20 0.03 10.03
N ILE A 63 2.40 0.17 8.98
CA ILE A 63 0.99 -0.27 8.99
C ILE A 63 0.91 -1.79 9.17
N LYS A 64 1.71 -2.53 8.40
CA LYS A 64 1.68 -4.00 8.44
C LYS A 64 2.09 -4.52 9.81
N GLU A 65 3.13 -3.97 10.40
CA GLU A 65 3.60 -4.37 11.73
C GLU A 65 2.64 -3.96 12.85
N GLY A 66 2.04 -2.78 12.74
CA GLY A 66 1.17 -2.23 13.78
C GLY A 66 -0.25 -2.77 13.78
N LEU A 67 -0.83 -3.00 12.61
CA LEU A 67 -2.23 -3.41 12.47
C LEU A 67 -2.41 -4.85 11.97
N GLY A 68 -1.35 -5.44 11.41
CA GLY A 68 -1.37 -6.83 10.98
C GLY A 68 -2.53 -7.15 10.04
N ASP A 69 -3.31 -8.19 10.40
CA ASP A 69 -4.42 -8.67 9.57
C ASP A 69 -5.68 -7.80 9.64
N LYS A 70 -5.71 -6.80 10.50
CA LYS A 70 -6.85 -5.88 10.60
C LYS A 70 -6.97 -4.98 9.39
N VAL A 71 -5.85 -4.77 8.67
CA VAL A 71 -5.79 -3.89 7.51
C VAL A 71 -5.09 -4.61 6.36
N CYS A 72 -5.70 -4.54 5.18
CA CYS A 72 -5.08 -4.95 3.94
C CYS A 72 -4.36 -3.72 3.36
N VAL A 73 -3.04 -3.69 3.46
CA VAL A 73 -2.24 -2.55 2.98
C VAL A 73 -1.68 -2.84 1.60
N GLY A 74 -1.78 -1.85 0.72
CA GLY A 74 -1.24 -1.92 -0.63
C GLY A 74 -0.37 -0.73 -0.97
N ALA A 75 0.32 -0.83 -2.09
CA ALA A 75 1.15 0.24 -2.65
C ALA A 75 0.49 0.81 -3.91
N GLY A 76 0.40 2.13 -3.99
CA GLY A 76 -0.14 2.83 -5.16
C GLY A 76 0.94 3.52 -5.97
N THR A 77 0.59 3.87 -7.21
CA THR A 77 1.49 4.51 -8.17
C THR A 77 2.79 3.71 -8.36
N VAL A 78 2.63 2.38 -8.43
CA VAL A 78 3.75 1.47 -8.66
C VAL A 78 4.10 1.49 -10.15
N MET A 79 5.29 1.96 -10.49
CA MET A 79 5.69 2.21 -11.87
C MET A 79 6.86 1.36 -12.34
N THR A 80 7.56 0.67 -11.44
CA THR A 80 8.72 -0.15 -11.79
C THR A 80 8.66 -1.51 -11.12
N VAL A 81 9.33 -2.50 -11.72
CA VAL A 81 9.49 -3.84 -11.14
C VAL A 81 10.17 -3.77 -9.77
N GLU A 82 11.17 -2.90 -9.64
CA GLU A 82 11.87 -2.71 -8.37
C GLU A 82 10.92 -2.22 -7.28
N GLN A 83 10.03 -1.29 -7.61
CA GLN A 83 9.02 -0.82 -6.65
C GLN A 83 8.06 -1.94 -6.24
N VAL A 84 7.67 -2.82 -7.17
CA VAL A 84 6.85 -4.00 -6.84
C VAL A 84 7.58 -4.85 -5.80
N ARG A 85 8.85 -5.17 -6.03
CA ARG A 85 9.65 -6.00 -5.14
C ARG A 85 9.81 -5.35 -3.77
N GLN A 86 10.17 -4.08 -3.75
CA GLN A 86 10.35 -3.35 -2.49
C GLN A 86 9.06 -3.25 -1.69
N ALA A 87 7.94 -2.97 -2.37
CA ALA A 87 6.64 -2.88 -1.70
C ALA A 87 6.23 -4.23 -1.10
N ALA A 88 6.43 -5.32 -1.84
CA ALA A 88 6.13 -6.66 -1.34
C ALA A 88 6.99 -7.01 -0.12
N GLU A 89 8.27 -6.68 -0.13
CA GLU A 89 9.17 -6.88 1.01
C GLU A 89 8.75 -6.07 2.23
N ALA A 90 8.20 -4.87 2.01
CA ALA A 90 7.68 -4.03 3.10
C ALA A 90 6.37 -4.54 3.69
N GLY A 91 5.69 -5.45 3.00
CA GLY A 91 4.45 -6.07 3.47
C GLY A 91 3.20 -5.68 2.70
N ALA A 92 3.33 -4.99 1.57
CA ALA A 92 2.19 -4.66 0.73
C ALA A 92 1.56 -5.93 0.18
N GLU A 93 0.25 -6.03 0.26
CA GLU A 93 -0.51 -7.20 -0.19
C GLU A 93 -1.04 -7.04 -1.60
N TYR A 94 -1.09 -5.81 -2.11
CA TYR A 94 -1.49 -5.54 -3.50
C TYR A 94 -0.76 -4.29 -4.02
N MET A 95 -0.75 -4.14 -5.34
CA MET A 95 -0.11 -3.01 -6.03
C MET A 95 -1.06 -2.43 -7.07
N ILE A 96 -1.11 -1.11 -7.14
CA ILE A 96 -1.91 -0.39 -8.13
C ILE A 96 -0.96 0.46 -8.96
N SER A 97 -1.09 0.35 -10.28
CA SER A 97 -0.28 1.11 -11.23
C SER A 97 -1.16 2.10 -11.99
N PRO A 98 -0.65 3.32 -12.30
CA PRO A 98 -1.43 4.32 -13.02
C PRO A 98 -1.44 4.09 -14.54
N ASN A 99 -0.60 3.18 -15.04
CA ASN A 99 -0.41 2.91 -16.46
C ASN A 99 -0.31 1.41 -16.72
N VAL A 100 -0.26 1.03 -17.99
CA VAL A 100 -0.05 -0.35 -18.40
C VAL A 100 1.42 -0.55 -18.75
N ASP A 101 2.10 -1.36 -17.95
CA ASP A 101 3.47 -1.79 -18.17
C ASP A 101 3.53 -3.30 -17.95
N GLU A 102 3.83 -4.05 -19.00
CA GLU A 102 3.78 -5.51 -18.96
C GLU A 102 4.69 -6.10 -17.88
N ALA A 103 5.90 -5.58 -17.74
CA ALA A 103 6.85 -6.08 -16.76
C ALA A 103 6.36 -5.85 -15.32
N VAL A 104 5.77 -4.67 -15.07
CA VAL A 104 5.19 -4.33 -13.76
C VAL A 104 3.99 -5.23 -13.47
N ILE A 105 3.10 -5.42 -14.43
CA ILE A 105 1.91 -6.28 -14.28
C ILE A 105 2.33 -7.71 -13.96
N ARG A 106 3.33 -8.24 -14.65
CA ARG A 106 3.82 -9.61 -14.39
C ARG A 106 4.47 -9.75 -13.03
N ALA A 107 5.18 -8.71 -12.56
CA ALA A 107 5.80 -8.72 -11.23
C ALA A 107 4.77 -8.59 -10.11
N THR A 108 3.66 -7.92 -10.36
CA THR A 108 2.57 -7.78 -9.40
C THR A 108 1.76 -9.10 -9.21
#